data_56b9ed7225917254a68f285e8c3753c6
#
_entry.id   56b9ed7225917254a68f285e8c3753c6
#
_cell.length_a   1.000
_cell.length_b   1.000
_cell.length_c   1.000
_cell.angle_alpha   90.00
_cell.angle_beta   90.00
_cell.angle_gamma   90.00
#
_symmetry.space_group_name_H-M   'P 1'
#
loop_
_entity.id
_entity.type
_entity.pdbx_description
1 polymer ?
#
loop_
_entity_poly.entity_id
_entity_poly.type
_entity_poly.pdbx_seq_one_letter_code
_entity_poly.pdbx_strand_id
1 'polypeptide(L)'
;MYDEYDEHDVDFDGFWQQIMSTSDRLVVWVGRHSAQEHAFFLALVDRLGDRPYDIIDVTGLQMPTTRPDGKPRLSSPKQAVSLMSETELALLFGTERAMTSQEREDAARRWRSLKSENAPFRIVTDSGLVSAPADIFDELLLERASKDWRKIARVIAETMGHNMEPYIQVGDLMLLSRVVALVDQGKLMAHGDPWLMRKCEVRLPD
;
A
#
# COMPACT_ATOMS: atom_id res chain seq x y z
N MET A 1 11.81 19.70 1.88
CA MET A 1 12.62 18.91 2.82
C MET A 1 12.32 17.46 2.59
N TYR A 2 12.81 16.92 1.47
CA TYR A 2 12.98 15.51 1.06
C TYR A 2 13.96 15.57 -0.14
N ASP A 3 15.07 16.31 0.03
CA ASP A 3 16.14 16.44 -0.99
C ASP A 3 17.20 15.34 -0.82
N GLU A 4 17.01 14.47 0.15
CA GLU A 4 17.75 13.23 0.34
C GLU A 4 16.72 12.20 0.79
N TYR A 5 16.28 11.32 -0.11
CA TYR A 5 16.04 9.96 0.34
C TYR A 5 17.42 9.51 0.80
N ASP A 6 17.69 9.70 2.10
CA ASP A 6 18.68 8.89 2.76
C ASP A 6 18.28 7.46 2.40
N GLU A 7 19.05 6.83 1.54
CA GLU A 7 19.08 5.38 1.45
C GLU A 7 19.58 4.92 2.83
N HIS A 8 18.71 5.02 3.82
CA HIS A 8 18.87 4.21 5.00
C HIS A 8 18.85 2.79 4.44
N ASP A 9 20.00 2.18 4.40
CA ASP A 9 20.18 0.78 4.09
C ASP A 9 19.23 0.03 5.02
N VAL A 10 18.00 -0.20 4.53
CA VAL A 10 17.01 -0.95 5.29
C VAL A 10 17.54 -2.37 5.35
N ASP A 11 18.05 -2.75 6.50
CA ASP A 11 18.57 -4.10 6.74
C ASP A 11 17.43 -5.12 6.72
N PHE A 12 16.98 -5.43 5.50
CA PHE A 12 15.95 -6.44 5.29
C PHE A 12 16.37 -7.82 5.77
N ASP A 13 17.64 -8.16 5.66
CA ASP A 13 18.16 -9.46 6.09
C ASP A 13 18.16 -9.55 7.62
N GLY A 14 18.61 -8.52 8.32
CA GLY A 14 18.53 -8.42 9.78
C GLY A 14 17.09 -8.48 10.30
N PHE A 15 16.17 -7.76 9.65
CA PHE A 15 14.74 -7.84 9.96
C PHE A 15 14.20 -9.28 9.87
N TRP A 16 14.47 -9.98 8.78
CA TRP A 16 14.01 -11.35 8.61
C TRP A 16 14.71 -12.31 9.58
N GLN A 17 16.01 -12.13 9.81
CA GLN A 17 16.74 -12.94 10.77
C GLN A 17 16.17 -12.80 12.19
N GLN A 18 15.87 -11.58 12.61
CA GLN A 18 15.24 -11.31 13.90
C GLN A 18 13.89 -12.00 14.02
N ILE A 19 13.00 -11.81 13.03
CA ILE A 19 11.68 -12.47 13.03
C ILE A 19 11.83 -13.99 13.08
N MET A 20 12.73 -14.57 12.33
CA MET A 20 12.87 -16.03 12.26
C MET A 20 13.54 -16.65 13.49
N SER A 21 14.38 -15.90 14.22
CA SER A 21 15.13 -16.40 15.37
C SER A 21 14.53 -16.08 16.73
N THR A 22 13.67 -15.07 16.85
CA THR A 22 13.07 -14.71 18.15
C THR A 22 12.22 -15.85 18.72
N SER A 23 12.27 -16.05 20.03
CA SER A 23 11.36 -16.93 20.77
C SER A 23 10.10 -16.21 21.23
N ASP A 24 10.00 -14.90 21.00
CA ASP A 24 8.86 -14.09 21.40
C ASP A 24 7.61 -14.47 20.62
N ARG A 25 6.46 -14.20 21.25
CA ARG A 25 5.15 -14.31 20.60
C ARG A 25 5.06 -13.30 19.48
N LEU A 26 4.79 -13.76 18.27
CA LEU A 26 4.58 -12.89 17.12
C LEU A 26 3.10 -12.53 16.98
N VAL A 27 2.80 -11.25 16.83
CA VAL A 27 1.47 -10.75 16.48
C VAL A 27 1.58 -9.92 15.20
N VAL A 28 0.87 -10.33 14.17
CA VAL A 28 0.89 -9.68 12.85
C VAL A 28 -0.35 -8.84 12.69
N TRP A 29 -0.15 -7.56 12.45
CA TRP A 29 -1.25 -6.63 12.14
C TRP A 29 -1.37 -6.49 10.62
N VAL A 30 -2.61 -6.48 10.11
CA VAL A 30 -2.86 -6.41 8.67
C VAL A 30 -4.17 -5.69 8.34
N GLY A 31 -4.11 -4.83 7.31
CA GLY A 31 -5.27 -4.30 6.61
C GLY A 31 -5.26 -4.78 5.16
N ARG A 32 -6.08 -5.77 4.84
CA ARG A 32 -6.08 -6.42 3.51
C ARG A 32 -6.66 -5.54 2.39
N HIS A 33 -7.24 -4.39 2.74
CA HIS A 33 -7.67 -3.38 1.78
C HIS A 33 -6.54 -2.43 1.36
N SER A 34 -5.32 -2.62 1.87
CA SER A 34 -4.10 -2.00 1.39
C SER A 34 -3.29 -3.03 0.59
N ALA A 35 -2.99 -2.72 -0.67
CA ALA A 35 -2.22 -3.62 -1.53
C ALA A 35 -0.82 -3.91 -0.95
N GLN A 36 -0.19 -2.90 -0.33
CA GLN A 36 1.14 -3.04 0.28
C GLN A 36 1.09 -3.92 1.54
N GLU A 37 0.15 -3.65 2.47
CA GLU A 37 0.03 -4.45 3.70
C GLU A 37 -0.39 -5.87 3.38
N HIS A 38 -1.31 -6.06 2.44
CA HIS A 38 -1.76 -7.38 2.02
C HIS A 38 -0.63 -8.19 1.36
N ALA A 39 0.17 -7.55 0.48
CA ALA A 39 1.32 -8.20 -0.15
C ALA A 39 2.37 -8.62 0.89
N PHE A 40 2.70 -7.72 1.83
CA PHE A 40 3.61 -8.03 2.93
C PHE A 40 3.09 -9.17 3.80
N PHE A 41 1.81 -9.15 4.16
CA PHE A 41 1.17 -10.22 4.94
C PHE A 41 1.29 -11.58 4.25
N LEU A 42 0.96 -11.68 2.96
CA LEU A 42 1.08 -12.94 2.22
C LEU A 42 2.54 -13.43 2.14
N ALA A 43 3.48 -12.51 1.94
CA ALA A 43 4.92 -12.83 1.93
C ALA A 43 5.39 -13.33 3.29
N LEU A 44 4.95 -12.70 4.38
CA LEU A 44 5.26 -13.08 5.74
C LEU A 44 4.74 -14.48 6.06
N VAL A 45 3.48 -14.75 5.74
CA VAL A 45 2.85 -16.08 5.95
C VAL A 45 3.62 -17.18 5.22
N ASP A 46 3.96 -16.98 3.94
CA ASP A 46 4.73 -17.94 3.15
C ASP A 46 6.13 -18.19 3.77
N ARG A 47 6.75 -17.15 4.35
CA ARG A 47 8.09 -17.24 4.93
C ARG A 47 8.10 -17.83 6.34
N LEU A 48 7.09 -17.55 7.16
CA LEU A 48 6.97 -18.11 8.50
C LEU A 48 6.66 -19.62 8.49
N GLY A 49 5.99 -20.12 7.45
CA GLY A 49 5.63 -21.53 7.35
C GLY A 49 4.78 -21.99 8.55
N ASP A 50 5.26 -23.02 9.24
CA ASP A 50 4.56 -23.63 10.39
C ASP A 50 4.78 -22.89 11.72
N ARG A 51 5.61 -21.85 11.74
CA ARG A 51 5.86 -21.08 12.95
C ARG A 51 4.56 -20.48 13.48
N PRO A 52 4.24 -20.61 14.78
CA PRO A 52 3.03 -20.04 15.35
C PRO A 52 3.12 -18.51 15.43
N TYR A 53 2.03 -17.85 15.08
CA TYR A 53 1.80 -16.42 15.24
C TYR A 53 0.31 -16.14 15.31
N ASP A 54 -0.04 -15.01 15.90
CA ASP A 54 -1.39 -14.50 15.95
C ASP A 54 -1.57 -13.33 15.01
N ILE A 55 -2.81 -13.01 14.64
CA ILE A 55 -3.14 -11.89 13.77
C ILE A 55 -4.15 -10.95 14.42
N ILE A 56 -3.99 -9.66 14.12
CA ILE A 56 -5.02 -8.64 14.26
C ILE A 56 -5.34 -8.13 12.86
N ASP A 57 -6.48 -8.53 12.32
CA ASP A 57 -6.95 -8.10 10.99
C ASP A 57 -7.90 -6.93 11.17
N VAL A 58 -7.46 -5.74 10.73
CA VAL A 58 -8.23 -4.51 10.85
C VAL A 58 -9.16 -4.26 9.66
N THR A 59 -9.15 -5.13 8.66
CA THR A 59 -9.90 -4.99 7.43
C THR A 59 -11.39 -4.81 7.68
N GLY A 60 -11.94 -3.68 7.26
CA GLY A 60 -13.36 -3.39 7.39
C GLY A 60 -13.85 -3.06 8.81
N LEU A 61 -12.97 -3.04 9.81
CA LEU A 61 -13.36 -2.67 11.17
C LEU A 61 -13.85 -1.22 11.22
N GLN A 62 -14.93 -0.99 11.93
CA GLN A 62 -15.43 0.34 12.24
C GLN A 62 -15.19 0.66 13.70
N MET A 63 -14.45 1.73 13.98
CA MET A 63 -14.08 2.14 15.33
C MET A 63 -15.02 3.21 15.88
N PRO A 64 -15.34 3.19 17.18
CA PRO A 64 -16.06 4.27 17.82
C PRO A 64 -15.31 5.60 17.64
N THR A 65 -16.00 6.63 17.22
CA THR A 65 -15.45 7.98 17.07
C THR A 65 -16.53 9.01 17.41
N THR A 66 -16.18 10.30 17.40
CA THR A 66 -17.09 11.39 17.74
C THR A 66 -17.19 12.36 16.56
N ARG A 67 -18.39 12.81 16.26
CA ARG A 67 -18.63 13.88 15.28
C ARG A 67 -18.17 15.22 15.82
N PRO A 68 -17.98 16.25 14.97
CA PRO A 68 -17.70 17.61 15.41
C PRO A 68 -18.77 18.20 16.36
N ASP A 69 -20.01 17.72 16.28
CA ASP A 69 -21.13 18.10 17.15
C ASP A 69 -21.16 17.33 18.48
N GLY A 70 -20.12 16.53 18.77
CA GLY A 70 -19.97 15.74 19.99
C GLY A 70 -20.75 14.43 20.03
N LYS A 71 -21.51 14.08 18.96
CA LYS A 71 -22.28 12.83 18.92
C LYS A 71 -21.42 11.63 18.56
N PRO A 72 -21.66 10.45 19.18
CA PRO A 72 -20.96 9.23 18.83
C PRO A 72 -21.31 8.79 17.40
N ARG A 73 -20.32 8.25 16.70
CA ARG A 73 -20.49 7.58 15.40
C ARG A 73 -19.49 6.42 15.27
N LEU A 74 -19.67 5.62 14.24
CA LEU A 74 -18.62 4.71 13.78
C LEU A 74 -17.77 5.41 12.71
N SER A 75 -16.48 5.08 12.66
CA SER A 75 -15.57 5.51 11.59
C SER A 75 -15.97 4.87 10.25
N SER A 76 -15.38 5.34 9.15
CA SER A 76 -15.33 4.55 7.92
C SER A 76 -14.64 3.19 8.19
N PRO A 77 -14.98 2.15 7.41
CA PRO A 77 -14.29 0.87 7.50
C PRO A 77 -12.77 1.04 7.33
N LYS A 78 -11.98 0.40 8.19
CA LYS A 78 -10.51 0.48 8.12
C LYS A 78 -10.00 -0.29 6.91
N GLN A 79 -9.04 0.29 6.22
CA GLN A 79 -8.42 -0.28 5.03
C GLN A 79 -7.01 -0.81 5.33
N ALA A 80 -6.30 -0.12 6.22
CA ALA A 80 -4.90 -0.34 6.53
C ALA A 80 -4.60 -0.04 8.01
N VAL A 81 -3.62 -0.74 8.57
CA VAL A 81 -3.06 -0.46 9.90
C VAL A 81 -2.40 0.92 9.91
N SER A 82 -1.70 1.28 8.84
CA SER A 82 -1.01 2.56 8.68
C SER A 82 -1.92 3.79 8.73
N LEU A 83 -3.24 3.62 8.59
CA LEU A 83 -4.24 4.68 8.69
C LEU A 83 -4.93 4.74 10.06
N MET A 84 -4.49 3.95 11.01
CA MET A 84 -5.06 3.93 12.35
C MET A 84 -4.27 4.82 13.30
N SER A 85 -4.98 5.49 14.20
CA SER A 85 -4.36 6.24 15.28
C SER A 85 -3.84 5.28 16.37
N GLU A 86 -2.88 5.77 17.17
CA GLU A 86 -2.37 5.04 18.33
C GLU A 86 -3.49 4.58 19.28
N THR A 87 -4.47 5.44 19.54
CA THR A 87 -5.62 5.12 20.38
C THR A 87 -6.46 3.99 19.81
N GLU A 88 -6.70 3.98 18.50
CA GLU A 88 -7.44 2.90 17.83
C GLU A 88 -6.66 1.58 17.88
N LEU A 89 -5.35 1.62 17.66
CA LEU A 89 -4.49 0.44 17.78
C LEU A 89 -4.52 -0.12 19.20
N ALA A 90 -4.42 0.74 20.22
CA ALA A 90 -4.44 0.34 21.62
C ALA A 90 -5.74 -0.41 22.00
N LEU A 91 -6.88 -0.05 21.41
CA LEU A 91 -8.17 -0.73 21.66
C LEU A 91 -8.24 -2.15 21.12
N LEU A 92 -7.35 -2.52 20.21
CA LEU A 92 -7.31 -3.83 19.57
C LEU A 92 -6.34 -4.80 20.25
N PHE A 93 -5.54 -4.37 21.21
CA PHE A 93 -4.70 -5.26 22.00
C PHE A 93 -5.58 -6.27 22.78
N GLY A 94 -5.20 -7.55 22.70
CA GLY A 94 -5.97 -8.65 23.32
C GLY A 94 -7.06 -9.22 22.42
N THR A 95 -7.24 -8.69 21.20
CA THR A 95 -8.18 -9.24 20.21
C THR A 95 -7.50 -10.14 19.17
N GLU A 96 -6.21 -10.35 19.30
CA GLU A 96 -5.45 -11.21 18.41
C GLU A 96 -5.93 -12.66 18.47
N ARG A 97 -5.95 -13.29 17.30
CA ARG A 97 -6.32 -14.70 17.16
C ARG A 97 -5.27 -15.47 16.36
N ALA A 98 -5.17 -16.75 16.64
CA ALA A 98 -4.37 -17.63 15.79
C ALA A 98 -4.99 -17.74 14.37
N MET A 99 -4.13 -17.82 13.35
CA MET A 99 -4.57 -18.25 12.03
C MET A 99 -4.83 -19.75 12.00
N THR A 100 -5.90 -20.15 11.34
CA THR A 100 -6.15 -21.55 11.03
C THR A 100 -5.14 -22.09 10.01
N SER A 101 -4.94 -23.41 9.97
CA SER A 101 -4.07 -24.03 8.97
C SER A 101 -4.54 -23.72 7.55
N GLN A 102 -5.85 -23.73 7.30
CA GLN A 102 -6.43 -23.42 6.00
C GLN A 102 -6.13 -21.99 5.57
N GLU A 103 -6.30 -20.99 6.45
CA GLU A 103 -5.96 -19.60 6.16
C GLU A 103 -4.47 -19.44 5.79
N ARG A 104 -3.59 -20.13 6.51
CA ARG A 104 -2.14 -20.11 6.21
C ARG A 104 -1.83 -20.71 4.84
N GLU A 105 -2.40 -21.89 4.54
CA GLU A 105 -2.20 -22.56 3.26
C GLU A 105 -2.72 -21.72 2.09
N ASP A 106 -3.89 -21.10 2.23
CA ASP A 106 -4.48 -20.25 1.20
C ASP A 106 -3.64 -19.00 0.97
N ALA A 107 -3.18 -18.34 2.02
CA ALA A 107 -2.31 -17.17 1.94
C ALA A 107 -0.95 -17.51 1.28
N ALA A 108 -0.29 -18.59 1.69
CA ALA A 108 0.96 -19.03 1.12
C ALA A 108 0.81 -19.47 -0.35
N ARG A 109 -0.29 -20.15 -0.70
CA ARG A 109 -0.61 -20.51 -2.10
C ARG A 109 -0.80 -19.26 -2.95
N ARG A 110 -1.57 -18.28 -2.44
CA ARG A 110 -1.77 -17.02 -3.14
C ARG A 110 -0.46 -16.28 -3.38
N TRP A 111 0.41 -16.20 -2.37
CA TRP A 111 1.71 -15.57 -2.52
C TRP A 111 2.58 -16.24 -3.57
N ARG A 112 2.64 -17.57 -3.57
CA ARG A 112 3.39 -18.34 -4.57
C ARG A 112 2.87 -18.11 -5.99
N SER A 113 1.55 -18.02 -6.18
CA SER A 113 0.95 -17.66 -7.48
C SER A 113 1.41 -16.28 -7.93
N LEU A 114 1.28 -15.26 -7.06
CA LEU A 114 1.71 -13.89 -7.35
C LEU A 114 3.22 -13.77 -7.67
N LYS A 115 4.06 -14.58 -7.00
CA LYS A 115 5.49 -14.68 -7.33
C LYS A 115 5.72 -15.29 -8.73
N SER A 116 5.00 -16.34 -9.06
CA SER A 116 5.14 -17.00 -10.37
C SER A 116 4.61 -16.14 -11.52
N GLU A 117 3.58 -15.34 -11.29
CA GLU A 117 3.05 -14.36 -12.24
C GLU A 117 4.04 -13.22 -12.51
N ASN A 118 4.88 -12.89 -11.51
CA ASN A 118 5.95 -11.88 -11.55
C ASN A 118 5.53 -10.55 -12.20
N ALA A 119 4.29 -10.12 -11.97
CA ALA A 119 3.79 -8.87 -12.51
C ALA A 119 4.41 -7.64 -11.78
N PRO A 120 4.57 -6.51 -12.48
CA PRO A 120 5.18 -5.31 -11.90
C PRO A 120 4.32 -4.68 -10.80
N PHE A 121 3.01 -4.78 -10.88
CA PHE A 121 2.09 -4.29 -9.85
C PHE A 121 1.22 -5.39 -9.25
N ARG A 122 0.73 -5.12 -8.06
CA ARG A 122 -0.33 -5.88 -7.38
C ARG A 122 -1.37 -4.91 -6.88
N ILE A 123 -2.64 -5.22 -7.13
CA ILE A 123 -3.78 -4.41 -6.70
C ILE A 123 -4.75 -5.26 -5.87
N VAL A 124 -5.51 -4.64 -5.00
CA VAL A 124 -6.60 -5.29 -4.26
C VAL A 124 -7.88 -5.20 -5.06
N THR A 125 -8.61 -6.29 -5.11
CA THR A 125 -9.95 -6.40 -5.68
C THR A 125 -10.87 -7.12 -4.69
N ASP A 126 -12.14 -7.29 -5.02
CA ASP A 126 -13.09 -8.08 -4.22
C ASP A 126 -12.63 -9.56 -4.07
N SER A 127 -11.80 -10.05 -4.98
CA SER A 127 -11.19 -11.39 -4.91
C SER A 127 -9.86 -11.43 -4.14
N GLY A 128 -9.44 -10.31 -3.54
CA GLY A 128 -8.18 -10.15 -2.82
C GLY A 128 -7.06 -9.53 -3.66
N LEU A 129 -5.81 -9.78 -3.28
CA LEU A 129 -4.64 -9.22 -3.96
C LEU A 129 -4.40 -9.96 -5.29
N VAL A 130 -4.30 -9.23 -6.39
CA VAL A 130 -4.09 -9.78 -7.76
C VAL A 130 -2.93 -9.07 -8.44
N SER A 131 -2.32 -9.74 -9.42
CA SER A 131 -1.31 -9.15 -10.30
C SER A 131 -1.93 -8.15 -11.27
N ALA A 132 -1.17 -7.10 -11.58
CA ALA A 132 -1.59 -6.06 -12.52
C ALA A 132 -0.42 -5.62 -13.42
N PRO A 133 -0.70 -5.15 -14.65
CA PRO A 133 0.32 -4.68 -15.57
C PRO A 133 0.93 -3.36 -15.12
N ALA A 134 2.10 -3.00 -15.70
CA ALA A 134 2.84 -1.81 -15.33
C ALA A 134 2.05 -0.50 -15.54
N ASP A 135 1.20 -0.47 -16.53
CA ASP A 135 0.45 0.70 -17.00
C ASP A 135 -0.96 0.83 -16.39
N ILE A 136 -1.29 0.01 -15.39
CA ILE A 136 -2.63 -0.03 -14.76
C ILE A 136 -3.13 1.35 -14.26
N PHE A 137 -2.21 2.26 -13.93
CA PHE A 137 -2.53 3.60 -13.44
C PHE A 137 -2.29 4.70 -14.47
N ASP A 138 -1.80 4.38 -15.67
CA ASP A 138 -1.38 5.36 -16.66
C ASP A 138 -2.55 6.24 -17.15
N GLU A 139 -3.68 5.62 -17.46
CA GLU A 139 -4.88 6.33 -17.90
C GLU A 139 -5.32 7.35 -16.84
N LEU A 140 -5.36 6.94 -15.58
CA LEU A 140 -5.76 7.81 -14.49
C LEU A 140 -4.77 8.96 -14.26
N LEU A 141 -3.46 8.71 -14.41
CA LEU A 141 -2.45 9.77 -14.35
C LEU A 141 -2.63 10.78 -15.49
N LEU A 142 -2.90 10.31 -16.71
CA LEU A 142 -3.17 11.18 -17.86
C LEU A 142 -4.46 11.99 -17.69
N GLU A 143 -5.52 11.40 -17.12
CA GLU A 143 -6.77 12.11 -16.80
C GLU A 143 -6.57 13.23 -15.77
N ARG A 144 -5.61 13.09 -14.84
CA ARG A 144 -5.28 14.10 -13.82
C ARG A 144 -4.27 15.14 -14.32
N ALA A 145 -3.58 14.86 -15.42
CA ALA A 145 -2.80 15.87 -16.14
C ALA A 145 -3.75 16.82 -16.89
N SER A 146 -3.22 17.95 -17.36
CA SER A 146 -3.96 18.93 -18.16
C SER A 146 -3.07 19.49 -19.27
N LYS A 147 -3.64 20.32 -20.14
CA LYS A 147 -2.85 21.12 -21.11
C LYS A 147 -2.00 22.21 -20.44
N ASP A 148 -2.39 22.62 -19.24
CA ASP A 148 -1.61 23.56 -18.43
C ASP A 148 -0.58 22.81 -17.59
N TRP A 149 0.53 23.48 -17.27
CA TRP A 149 1.57 22.94 -16.42
C TRP A 149 1.08 22.69 -14.99
N ARG A 150 1.26 21.48 -14.48
CA ARG A 150 0.86 21.05 -13.14
C ARG A 150 2.03 20.36 -12.44
N LYS A 151 2.21 20.61 -11.15
CA LYS A 151 3.19 19.89 -10.33
C LYS A 151 2.90 18.40 -10.36
N ILE A 152 3.93 17.57 -10.58
CA ILE A 152 3.83 16.09 -10.54
C ILE A 152 3.22 15.65 -9.21
N ALA A 153 3.66 16.23 -8.08
CA ALA A 153 3.12 15.90 -6.76
C ALA A 153 1.61 16.08 -6.68
N ARG A 154 1.03 17.08 -7.38
CA ARG A 154 -0.42 17.30 -7.41
C ARG A 154 -1.14 16.25 -8.25
N VAL A 155 -0.60 15.91 -9.42
CA VAL A 155 -1.16 14.86 -10.29
C VAL A 155 -1.17 13.53 -9.54
N ILE A 156 -0.08 13.17 -8.88
CA ILE A 156 0.04 11.96 -8.07
C ILE A 156 -0.95 11.97 -6.91
N ALA A 157 -1.04 13.06 -6.15
CA ALA A 157 -1.95 13.15 -5.01
C ALA A 157 -3.42 13.00 -5.41
N GLU A 158 -3.85 13.61 -6.52
CA GLU A 158 -5.20 13.47 -7.04
C GLU A 158 -5.48 12.04 -7.56
N THR A 159 -4.47 11.39 -8.17
CA THR A 159 -4.53 9.99 -8.59
C THR A 159 -4.67 9.05 -7.39
N MET A 160 -3.85 9.26 -6.36
CA MET A 160 -3.96 8.49 -5.10
C MET A 160 -5.33 8.66 -4.46
N GLY A 161 -5.80 9.91 -4.32
CA GLY A 161 -7.10 10.21 -3.71
C GLY A 161 -8.26 9.50 -4.40
N HIS A 162 -8.23 9.37 -5.73
CA HIS A 162 -9.23 8.61 -6.48
C HIS A 162 -9.14 7.09 -6.25
N ASN A 163 -7.94 6.57 -6.00
CA ASN A 163 -7.68 5.13 -5.79
C ASN A 163 -7.65 4.70 -4.33
N MET A 164 -8.08 5.54 -3.39
CA MET A 164 -8.11 5.18 -1.96
C MET A 164 -9.41 4.52 -1.52
N GLU A 165 -10.44 4.48 -2.36
CA GLU A 165 -11.74 3.91 -2.03
C GLU A 165 -12.17 2.89 -3.10
N PRO A 166 -12.60 1.69 -2.73
CA PRO A 166 -12.60 1.15 -1.36
C PRO A 166 -11.23 0.59 -0.90
N TYR A 167 -10.21 0.60 -1.75
CA TYR A 167 -8.91 -0.02 -1.52
C TYR A 167 -7.76 0.96 -1.71
N ILE A 168 -6.72 0.86 -0.89
CA ILE A 168 -5.46 1.60 -1.08
C ILE A 168 -4.58 0.77 -2.03
N GLN A 169 -4.43 1.23 -3.26
CA GLN A 169 -3.78 0.45 -4.32
C GLN A 169 -2.29 0.71 -4.45
N VAL A 170 -1.83 1.96 -4.28
CA VAL A 170 -0.49 2.35 -4.72
C VAL A 170 0.05 3.52 -3.90
N GLY A 171 1.37 3.57 -3.72
CA GLY A 171 2.08 4.70 -3.12
C GLY A 171 2.58 5.70 -4.17
N ASP A 172 2.99 6.87 -3.70
CA ASP A 172 3.43 8.00 -4.50
C ASP A 172 4.67 7.71 -5.36
N LEU A 173 5.65 6.99 -4.82
CA LEU A 173 6.87 6.62 -5.56
C LEU A 173 6.60 5.70 -6.75
N MET A 174 5.64 4.80 -6.60
CA MET A 174 5.23 3.92 -7.68
C MET A 174 4.55 4.70 -8.80
N LEU A 175 3.67 5.65 -8.45
CA LEU A 175 3.05 6.55 -9.43
C LEU A 175 4.09 7.50 -10.06
N LEU A 176 5.09 7.95 -9.29
CA LEU A 176 6.18 8.76 -9.82
C LEU A 176 6.93 8.03 -10.93
N SER A 177 7.27 6.76 -10.71
CA SER A 177 7.93 5.95 -11.75
C SER A 177 7.08 5.82 -13.02
N ARG A 178 5.75 5.81 -12.90
CA ARG A 178 4.86 5.82 -14.06
C ARG A 178 4.81 7.16 -14.76
N VAL A 179 4.79 8.27 -14.01
CA VAL A 179 4.89 9.62 -14.60
C VAL A 179 6.18 9.77 -15.41
N VAL A 180 7.32 9.32 -14.86
CA VAL A 180 8.61 9.31 -15.59
C VAL A 180 8.50 8.50 -16.89
N ALA A 181 7.95 7.29 -16.82
CA ALA A 181 7.76 6.46 -18.00
C ALA A 181 6.81 7.09 -19.04
N LEU A 182 5.77 7.82 -18.61
CA LEU A 182 4.87 8.56 -19.51
C LEU A 182 5.57 9.75 -20.18
N VAL A 183 6.49 10.41 -19.47
CA VAL A 183 7.35 11.47 -20.04
C VAL A 183 8.30 10.86 -21.07
N ASP A 184 8.97 9.75 -20.76
CA ASP A 184 9.89 9.07 -21.69
C ASP A 184 9.18 8.57 -22.95
N GLN A 185 7.90 8.20 -22.84
CA GLN A 185 7.04 7.80 -23.96
C GLN A 185 6.47 8.98 -24.75
N GLY A 186 6.72 10.23 -24.32
CA GLY A 186 6.16 11.43 -24.94
C GLY A 186 4.64 11.62 -24.72
N LYS A 187 4.03 10.85 -23.81
CA LYS A 187 2.62 11.02 -23.43
C LYS A 187 2.39 12.15 -22.44
N LEU A 188 3.45 12.56 -21.76
CA LEU A 188 3.52 13.80 -20.96
C LEU A 188 4.75 14.60 -21.36
N MET A 189 4.64 15.93 -21.31
CA MET A 189 5.76 16.84 -21.40
C MET A 189 6.17 17.21 -19.97
N ALA A 190 7.50 17.32 -19.72
CA ALA A 190 8.02 17.69 -18.41
C ALA A 190 8.78 19.02 -18.49
N HIS A 191 8.67 19.83 -17.43
CA HIS A 191 9.49 21.02 -17.19
C HIS A 191 10.24 20.83 -15.87
N GLY A 192 11.51 20.49 -15.96
CA GLY A 192 12.39 20.09 -14.88
C GLY A 192 12.65 18.58 -14.87
N ASP A 193 13.30 18.10 -13.80
CA ASP A 193 13.58 16.69 -13.60
C ASP A 193 12.32 15.96 -13.09
N PRO A 194 11.76 14.97 -13.82
CA PRO A 194 10.55 14.27 -13.42
C PRO A 194 10.68 13.51 -12.09
N TRP A 195 11.89 13.11 -11.69
CA TRP A 195 12.10 12.44 -10.39
C TRP A 195 11.93 13.39 -9.20
N LEU A 196 11.99 14.71 -9.43
CA LEU A 196 11.77 15.72 -8.40
C LEU A 196 10.31 16.17 -8.39
N MET A 197 9.39 15.29 -7.97
CA MET A 197 7.92 15.48 -8.09
C MET A 197 7.41 16.83 -7.58
N ARG A 198 8.05 17.43 -6.57
CA ARG A 198 7.66 18.73 -5.99
C ARG A 198 8.18 19.93 -6.78
N LYS A 199 9.25 19.74 -7.57
CA LYS A 199 9.90 20.80 -8.34
C LYS A 199 9.49 20.74 -9.81
N CYS A 200 9.29 19.55 -10.37
CA CYS A 200 8.91 19.35 -11.76
C CYS A 200 7.42 19.55 -12.01
N GLU A 201 7.11 20.04 -13.18
CA GLU A 201 5.76 20.19 -13.72
C GLU A 201 5.59 19.32 -14.97
N VAL A 202 4.38 18.84 -15.17
CA VAL A 202 4.00 18.07 -16.37
C VAL A 202 2.73 18.62 -16.99
N ARG A 203 2.57 18.38 -18.30
CA ARG A 203 1.35 18.67 -19.05
C ARG A 203 1.14 17.65 -20.16
N LEU A 204 -0.08 17.57 -20.67
CA LEU A 204 -0.36 16.83 -21.89
C LEU A 204 0.29 17.51 -23.09
N PRO A 205 0.75 16.77 -24.12
CA PRO A 205 1.19 17.32 -25.39
C PRO A 205 0.06 18.09 -26.08
N ASP A 206 0.43 19.00 -27.01
CA ASP A 206 -0.52 19.81 -27.78
C ASP A 206 -1.36 18.98 -28.73
#